data_7b53d284e1d31836a0c0efba66ac7476
#
_entry.id   7b53d284e1d31836a0c0efba66ac7476
#
_cell.length_a   1.000
_cell.length_b   1.000
_cell.length_c   1.000
_cell.angle_alpha   90.00
_cell.angle_beta   90.00
_cell.angle_gamma   90.00
#
_symmetry.space_group_name_H-M   'P 1'
#
loop_
_entity.id
_entity.type
_entity.pdbx_description
1 polymer ?
#
loop_
_entity_poly.entity_id
_entity_poly.type
_entity_poly.pdbx_seq_one_letter_code
_entity_poly.pdbx_strand_id
1 'polypeptide(L)'
;MNIAFLRGSRLSSIITNTGASYIRYKDKIVNRQSYSDVDNSGNYIYLTDLTTGKMISTSDCNIHSKYNKDSEKVEWISSLNKVESHISTSEIEATSEVCVSQEYNVELRKVSVYNTTNEKREVLINTYIEPAMTDYMTNLVHPSFANLQIETYYDEELDTLVASKRKRSDEDTDLYVFAKLIGVSLDKDFETEKKKLYDNAEDAYNGKLTRYPLWPVLSFRGKIILDPYERQEFYYFVGASDTKYKISNAVVSLNEKGIEDQFKLTAELNSVIARYLNLVPTKAEIYNNILKEVMFNRKDLKGNDSFWNEQLSQSLLWKYSISGDLPIIVVYIDSIKNAGIITEVIKFMDYVKNRKIDLDIVVIIDEKIKENGPVYTYVRQRLDRAVYMDYTKGNIYILNLNSLTKQEFTLLSFLSRRYIKDVSDFLYVEKEEDSIDELLKKK
;
A
#
# COMPACT_ATOMS: atom_id res chain seq x y z
N MET A 1 -9.02 -8.79 -5.99
CA MET A 1 -8.40 -7.53 -5.52
C MET A 1 -7.11 -7.29 -6.30
N ASN A 2 -6.96 -6.16 -6.98
CA ASN A 2 -5.72 -5.74 -7.64
C ASN A 2 -4.97 -4.78 -6.73
N ILE A 3 -3.64 -4.74 -6.84
CA ILE A 3 -2.78 -3.98 -5.93
C ILE A 3 -1.63 -3.32 -6.66
N ALA A 4 -1.24 -2.14 -6.21
CA ALA A 4 -0.06 -1.42 -6.67
C ALA A 4 0.79 -0.95 -5.49
N PHE A 5 2.09 -0.94 -5.69
CA PHE A 5 3.07 -0.44 -4.74
C PHE A 5 3.75 0.79 -5.31
N LEU A 6 3.38 1.96 -4.79
CA LEU A 6 3.94 3.24 -5.18
C LEU A 6 4.94 3.72 -4.12
N ARG A 7 5.99 4.39 -4.55
CA ARG A 7 7.00 4.92 -3.64
C ARG A 7 7.48 6.31 -4.05
N GLY A 8 7.80 7.10 -3.05
CA GLY A 8 8.58 8.32 -3.13
C GLY A 8 9.89 8.20 -2.34
N SER A 9 10.45 9.33 -1.94
CA SER A 9 11.69 9.38 -1.16
C SER A 9 11.55 8.71 0.21
N ARG A 10 10.62 9.15 1.05
CA ARG A 10 10.40 8.62 2.41
C ARG A 10 8.98 8.14 2.67
N LEU A 11 8.09 8.35 1.72
CA LEU A 11 6.72 7.91 1.75
C LEU A 11 6.51 6.80 0.73
N SER A 12 5.75 5.79 1.09
CA SER A 12 5.30 4.73 0.19
C SER A 12 3.80 4.51 0.38
N SER A 13 3.13 4.07 -0.65
CA SER A 13 1.70 3.76 -0.63
C SER A 13 1.43 2.42 -1.31
N ILE A 14 0.62 1.60 -0.66
CA ILE A 14 0.06 0.38 -1.22
C ILE A 14 -1.40 0.68 -1.52
N ILE A 15 -1.78 0.62 -2.79
CA ILE A 15 -3.12 0.98 -3.24
C ILE A 15 -3.80 -0.25 -3.82
N THR A 16 -5.02 -0.51 -3.39
CA THR A 16 -5.87 -1.55 -3.94
C THR A 16 -6.93 -0.97 -4.87
N ASN A 17 -7.46 -1.78 -5.78
CA ASN A 17 -8.58 -1.35 -6.64
C ASN A 17 -9.85 -1.01 -5.84
N THR A 18 -10.00 -1.55 -4.62
CA THR A 18 -11.11 -1.21 -3.71
C THR A 18 -10.93 0.12 -2.98
N GLY A 19 -9.83 0.83 -3.22
CA GLY A 19 -9.53 2.14 -2.63
C GLY A 19 -8.87 2.09 -1.26
N ALA A 20 -8.63 0.90 -0.70
CA ALA A 20 -7.76 0.81 0.45
C ALA A 20 -6.37 1.31 0.04
N SER A 21 -5.87 2.31 0.77
CA SER A 21 -4.56 2.92 0.55
C SER A 21 -3.80 2.87 1.87
N TYR A 22 -2.67 2.22 1.86
CA TYR A 22 -1.83 2.06 3.05
C TYR A 22 -0.60 2.92 2.89
N ILE A 23 -0.67 4.13 3.44
CA ILE A 23 0.41 5.10 3.35
C ILE A 23 1.36 4.91 4.54
N ARG A 24 2.64 4.80 4.25
CA ARG A 24 3.71 4.69 5.23
C ARG A 24 4.73 5.81 5.03
N TYR A 25 5.12 6.45 6.12
CA TYR A 25 6.19 7.45 6.17
C TYR A 25 7.29 6.95 7.11
N LYS A 26 8.47 6.65 6.56
CA LYS A 26 9.56 5.98 7.29
C LYS A 26 9.05 4.65 7.90
N ASP A 27 9.09 4.52 9.22
CA ASP A 27 8.64 3.37 10.01
C ASP A 27 7.19 3.49 10.54
N LYS A 28 6.51 4.62 10.29
CA LYS A 28 5.16 4.90 10.80
C LYS A 28 4.11 4.76 9.70
N ILE A 29 2.97 4.22 10.07
CA ILE A 29 1.78 4.28 9.22
C ILE A 29 1.17 5.69 9.32
N VAL A 30 0.80 6.24 8.18
CA VAL A 30 0.20 7.57 8.06
C VAL A 30 -1.30 7.51 8.34
N ASN A 31 -1.96 6.55 7.72
CA ASN A 31 -3.40 6.34 7.89
C ASN A 31 -3.68 4.97 8.51
N ARG A 32 -4.90 4.83 9.00
CA ARG A 32 -5.38 3.54 9.53
C ARG A 32 -5.27 2.46 8.47
N GLN A 33 -4.77 1.30 8.88
CA GLN A 33 -4.56 0.14 8.02
C GLN A 33 -5.33 -1.05 8.55
N SER A 34 -6.07 -1.70 7.67
CA SER A 34 -6.66 -3.00 7.88
C SER A 34 -6.39 -3.85 6.66
N TYR A 35 -6.03 -5.10 6.89
CA TYR A 35 -5.81 -6.08 5.82
C TYR A 35 -7.06 -6.92 5.55
N SER A 36 -8.22 -6.45 5.98
CA SER A 36 -9.51 -7.06 5.71
C SER A 36 -10.12 -6.48 4.44
N ASP A 37 -10.63 -7.31 3.56
CA ASP A 37 -11.39 -6.89 2.35
C ASP A 37 -12.69 -6.15 2.70
N VAL A 38 -13.11 -6.20 3.95
CA VAL A 38 -14.37 -5.62 4.46
C VAL A 38 -14.14 -4.30 5.19
N ASP A 39 -12.89 -3.99 5.53
CA ASP A 39 -12.58 -2.79 6.31
C ASP A 39 -12.36 -1.57 5.41
N ASN A 40 -13.02 -0.49 5.77
CA ASN A 40 -13.09 0.76 5.05
C ASN A 40 -11.91 1.70 5.36
N SER A 41 -10.77 1.17 5.73
CA SER A 41 -9.58 1.98 5.93
C SER A 41 -8.87 2.26 4.61
N GLY A 42 -8.80 3.52 4.25
CA GLY A 42 -8.20 3.93 2.99
C GLY A 42 -8.09 5.44 2.87
N ASN A 43 -7.77 5.87 1.67
CA ASN A 43 -7.79 7.26 1.27
C ASN A 43 -8.77 7.37 0.09
N TYR A 44 -9.94 7.94 0.34
CA TYR A 44 -11.08 7.90 -0.58
C TYR A 44 -11.46 9.28 -1.08
N ILE A 45 -11.99 9.33 -2.31
CA ILE A 45 -12.67 10.48 -2.87
C ILE A 45 -14.03 9.98 -3.39
N TYR A 46 -15.09 10.61 -2.90
CA TYR A 46 -16.46 10.36 -3.30
C TYR A 46 -16.98 11.53 -4.11
N LEU A 47 -17.71 11.22 -5.16
CA LEU A 47 -18.36 12.16 -6.05
C LEU A 47 -19.87 11.91 -5.96
N THR A 48 -20.66 12.90 -5.57
CA THR A 48 -22.11 12.80 -5.49
C THR A 48 -22.72 13.77 -6.48
N ASP A 49 -23.44 13.25 -7.50
CA ASP A 49 -24.27 14.07 -8.37
C ASP A 49 -25.49 14.55 -7.58
N LEU A 50 -25.54 15.84 -7.29
CA LEU A 50 -26.62 16.44 -6.49
C LEU A 50 -27.98 16.43 -7.23
N THR A 51 -28.00 16.27 -8.54
CA THR A 51 -29.25 16.21 -9.33
C THR A 51 -29.91 14.84 -9.17
N THR A 52 -29.14 13.77 -9.20
CA THR A 52 -29.65 12.39 -9.10
C THR A 52 -29.54 11.81 -7.69
N GLY A 53 -28.75 12.42 -6.81
CA GLY A 53 -28.37 11.87 -5.50
C GLY A 53 -27.43 10.67 -5.58
N LYS A 54 -26.92 10.33 -6.76
CA LYS A 54 -26.08 9.17 -6.99
C LYS A 54 -24.65 9.48 -6.54
N MET A 55 -24.10 8.63 -5.68
CA MET A 55 -22.72 8.71 -5.21
C MET A 55 -21.87 7.63 -5.86
N ILE A 56 -20.70 8.03 -6.37
CA ILE A 56 -19.67 7.14 -6.89
C ILE A 56 -18.36 7.36 -6.13
N SER A 57 -17.52 6.34 -6.08
CA SER A 57 -16.15 6.44 -5.54
C SER A 57 -15.16 6.44 -6.68
N THR A 58 -14.03 7.14 -6.53
CA THR A 58 -12.90 7.05 -7.48
C THR A 58 -12.18 5.69 -7.43
N SER A 59 -12.73 4.72 -6.69
CA SER A 59 -12.23 3.35 -6.54
C SER A 59 -13.41 2.38 -6.47
N ASP A 60 -13.16 1.09 -6.71
CA ASP A 60 -14.18 0.01 -6.62
C ASP A 60 -14.55 -0.28 -5.14
N CYS A 61 -15.05 0.75 -4.47
CA CYS A 61 -15.33 0.70 -3.04
C CYS A 61 -16.82 0.48 -2.75
N ASN A 62 -17.13 -0.54 -1.96
CA ASN A 62 -18.48 -0.91 -1.56
C ASN A 62 -18.97 -0.26 -0.24
N ILE A 63 -18.38 0.84 0.18
CA ILE A 63 -18.62 1.39 1.54
C ILE A 63 -20.09 1.72 1.82
N HIS A 64 -20.87 2.00 0.81
CA HIS A 64 -22.28 2.32 0.96
C HIS A 64 -23.16 1.42 0.07
N SER A 65 -23.40 0.19 0.50
CA SER A 65 -24.33 -0.77 -0.13
C SER A 65 -25.78 -0.28 -0.27
N LYS A 66 -26.10 0.94 0.15
CA LYS A 66 -27.41 1.58 -0.04
C LYS A 66 -27.62 2.22 -1.41
N TYR A 67 -26.55 2.47 -2.17
CA TYR A 67 -26.62 3.08 -3.48
C TYR A 67 -26.39 2.03 -4.56
N ASN A 68 -27.30 1.96 -5.53
CA ASN A 68 -27.39 0.93 -6.57
C ASN A 68 -26.05 0.70 -7.29
N LYS A 69 -25.58 -0.53 -7.26
CA LYS A 69 -24.36 -1.01 -7.93
C LYS A 69 -24.54 -1.27 -9.44
N ASP A 70 -25.74 -1.21 -9.94
CA ASP A 70 -26.12 -1.84 -11.22
C ASP A 70 -25.64 -1.10 -12.48
N SER A 71 -24.88 -0.02 -12.36
CA SER A 71 -24.46 0.77 -13.52
C SER A 71 -23.02 1.27 -13.49
N GLU A 72 -22.21 0.89 -12.52
CA GLU A 72 -20.83 1.38 -12.41
C GLU A 72 -19.85 0.38 -13.00
N LYS A 73 -19.20 0.78 -14.07
CA LYS A 73 -18.03 0.06 -14.59
C LYS A 73 -16.79 0.74 -14.06
N VAL A 74 -15.99 0.01 -13.28
CA VAL A 74 -14.70 0.46 -12.79
C VAL A 74 -13.59 -0.29 -13.52
N GLU A 75 -12.77 0.43 -14.25
CA GLU A 75 -11.53 -0.09 -14.83
C GLU A 75 -10.36 0.41 -13.98
N TRP A 76 -9.43 -0.49 -13.64
CA TRP A 76 -8.29 -0.17 -12.82
C TRP A 76 -6.99 -0.63 -13.50
N ILE A 77 -6.07 0.29 -13.67
CA ILE A 77 -4.80 0.09 -14.35
C ILE A 77 -3.67 0.50 -13.40
N SER A 78 -2.70 -0.36 -13.20
CA SER A 78 -1.52 -0.04 -12.40
C SER A 78 -0.25 -0.08 -13.23
N SER A 79 0.65 0.83 -12.93
CA SER A 79 2.00 0.87 -13.48
C SER A 79 3.02 1.08 -12.36
N LEU A 80 4.30 1.15 -12.70
CA LEU A 80 5.35 1.39 -11.71
C LEU A 80 5.29 2.76 -11.06
N ASN A 81 4.72 3.74 -11.74
CA ASN A 81 4.71 5.15 -11.35
C ASN A 81 3.36 5.66 -10.88
N LYS A 82 2.25 5.07 -11.32
CA LYS A 82 0.91 5.52 -10.98
C LYS A 82 -0.13 4.40 -11.03
N VAL A 83 -1.25 4.68 -10.43
CA VAL A 83 -2.50 3.93 -10.56
C VAL A 83 -3.52 4.82 -11.26
N GLU A 84 -4.28 4.25 -12.17
CA GLU A 84 -5.42 4.90 -12.82
C GLU A 84 -6.68 4.09 -12.55
N SER A 85 -7.78 4.79 -12.25
CA SER A 85 -9.11 4.21 -12.19
C SER A 85 -10.06 5.03 -13.07
N HIS A 86 -10.85 4.34 -13.88
CA HIS A 86 -11.87 4.93 -14.74
C HIS A 86 -13.23 4.44 -14.28
N ILE A 87 -14.10 5.37 -13.93
CA ILE A 87 -15.45 5.09 -13.45
C ILE A 87 -16.42 5.72 -14.43
N SER A 88 -17.37 4.93 -14.91
CA SER A 88 -18.38 5.39 -15.88
C SER A 88 -19.77 5.08 -15.36
N THR A 89 -20.60 6.10 -15.34
CA THR A 89 -22.05 6.03 -15.11
C THR A 89 -22.78 6.57 -16.32
N SER A 90 -24.11 6.59 -16.29
CA SER A 90 -24.92 7.21 -17.35
C SER A 90 -24.75 8.73 -17.43
N GLU A 91 -24.39 9.37 -16.32
CA GLU A 91 -24.37 10.83 -16.17
C GLU A 91 -22.98 11.43 -16.09
N ILE A 92 -22.06 10.68 -15.50
CA ILE A 92 -20.71 11.17 -15.17
C ILE A 92 -19.67 10.11 -15.48
N GLU A 93 -18.59 10.53 -16.11
CA GLU A 93 -17.33 9.76 -16.17
C GLU A 93 -16.29 10.41 -15.28
N ALA A 94 -15.58 9.62 -14.50
CA ALA A 94 -14.49 10.11 -13.69
C ALA A 94 -13.22 9.28 -13.92
N THR A 95 -12.08 9.96 -13.96
CA THR A 95 -10.76 9.33 -14.00
C THR A 95 -9.97 9.81 -12.79
N SER A 96 -9.40 8.89 -12.05
CA SER A 96 -8.49 9.21 -10.94
C SER A 96 -7.11 8.65 -11.22
N GLU A 97 -6.10 9.51 -11.18
CA GLU A 97 -4.69 9.12 -11.25
C GLU A 97 -4.04 9.33 -9.88
N VAL A 98 -3.28 8.35 -9.42
CA VAL A 98 -2.60 8.39 -8.12
C VAL A 98 -1.12 8.11 -8.30
N CYS A 99 -0.26 8.98 -7.78
CA CYS A 99 1.17 8.74 -7.69
C CYS A 99 1.73 9.14 -6.32
N VAL A 100 2.98 8.78 -6.03
CA VAL A 100 3.71 9.24 -4.83
C VAL A 100 4.86 10.11 -5.26
N SER A 101 4.86 11.35 -4.78
CA SER A 101 5.89 12.34 -5.12
C SER A 101 7.30 11.86 -4.74
N GLN A 102 8.26 12.17 -5.60
CA GLN A 102 9.67 11.86 -5.37
C GLN A 102 10.38 12.91 -4.51
N GLU A 103 9.93 14.14 -4.51
CA GLU A 103 10.53 15.26 -3.79
C GLU A 103 9.83 15.53 -2.46
N TYR A 104 8.50 15.49 -2.49
CA TYR A 104 7.66 15.72 -1.33
C TYR A 104 7.12 14.39 -0.78
N ASN A 105 6.93 14.30 0.51
CA ASN A 105 6.39 13.07 1.12
C ASN A 105 4.87 13.11 1.07
N VAL A 106 4.31 13.00 -0.13
CA VAL A 106 2.86 13.07 -0.39
C VAL A 106 2.42 12.00 -1.40
N GLU A 107 1.22 11.46 -1.19
CA GLU A 107 0.42 10.76 -2.17
C GLU A 107 -0.43 11.80 -2.89
N LEU A 108 -0.30 11.90 -4.21
CA LEU A 108 -0.96 12.86 -5.08
C LEU A 108 -2.08 12.16 -5.84
N ARG A 109 -3.23 12.80 -5.91
CA ARG A 109 -4.38 12.36 -6.70
C ARG A 109 -4.83 13.48 -7.62
N LYS A 110 -4.91 13.18 -8.91
CA LYS A 110 -5.53 13.99 -9.93
C LYS A 110 -6.85 13.32 -10.31
N VAL A 111 -7.94 14.07 -10.24
CA VAL A 111 -9.26 13.57 -10.60
C VAL A 111 -9.84 14.46 -11.69
N SER A 112 -10.26 13.83 -12.78
CA SER A 112 -10.96 14.46 -13.90
C SER A 112 -12.40 13.97 -13.91
N VAL A 113 -13.36 14.88 -13.93
CA VAL A 113 -14.81 14.57 -13.96
C VAL A 113 -15.40 15.15 -15.23
N TYR A 114 -16.13 14.33 -15.97
CA TYR A 114 -16.77 14.70 -17.23
C TYR A 114 -18.27 14.49 -17.15
N ASN A 115 -19.04 15.52 -17.48
CA ASN A 115 -20.49 15.47 -17.60
C ASN A 115 -20.85 14.88 -18.98
N THR A 116 -21.41 13.67 -19.01
CA THR A 116 -21.79 12.98 -20.25
C THR A 116 -23.14 13.44 -20.82
N THR A 117 -23.85 14.33 -20.11
CA THR A 117 -25.22 14.73 -20.41
C THR A 117 -25.31 16.14 -21.04
N ASN A 118 -26.47 16.43 -21.60
CA ASN A 118 -26.82 17.75 -22.12
C ASN A 118 -27.40 18.70 -21.06
N GLU A 119 -27.33 18.34 -19.78
CA GLU A 119 -27.81 19.13 -18.66
C GLU A 119 -26.65 19.54 -17.77
N LYS A 120 -26.78 20.68 -17.11
CA LYS A 120 -25.84 21.14 -16.11
C LYS A 120 -25.86 20.23 -14.89
N ARG A 121 -24.68 19.90 -14.33
CA ARG A 121 -24.53 19.03 -13.17
C ARG A 121 -23.78 19.72 -12.05
N GLU A 122 -24.25 19.49 -10.83
CA GLU A 122 -23.53 19.87 -9.62
C GLU A 122 -23.00 18.60 -8.95
N VAL A 123 -21.68 18.52 -8.79
CA VAL A 123 -21.03 17.35 -8.20
C VAL A 123 -20.38 17.75 -6.90
N LEU A 124 -20.82 17.11 -5.82
CA LEU A 124 -20.24 17.24 -4.49
C LEU A 124 -19.03 16.30 -4.38
N ILE A 125 -17.91 16.83 -3.92
CA ILE A 125 -16.67 16.10 -3.70
C ILE A 125 -16.46 15.94 -2.21
N ASN A 126 -16.28 14.70 -1.75
CA ASN A 126 -15.89 14.40 -0.37
C ASN A 126 -14.59 13.61 -0.36
N THR A 127 -13.59 14.06 0.38
CA THR A 127 -12.36 13.32 0.63
C THR A 127 -12.41 12.65 2.00
N TYR A 128 -11.66 11.55 2.17
CA TYR A 128 -11.68 10.84 3.43
C TYR A 128 -10.37 10.12 3.68
N ILE A 129 -9.73 10.41 4.82
CA ILE A 129 -8.61 9.64 5.34
C ILE A 129 -8.60 9.67 6.87
N GLU A 130 -8.31 8.53 7.51
CA GLU A 130 -8.17 8.41 8.97
C GLU A 130 -6.68 8.42 9.34
N PRO A 131 -6.10 9.50 9.88
CA PRO A 131 -4.73 9.50 10.34
C PRO A 131 -4.55 8.53 11.52
N ALA A 132 -3.47 7.74 11.49
CA ALA A 132 -3.12 6.78 12.55
C ALA A 132 -1.80 7.16 13.24
N MET A 133 -0.78 7.59 12.49
CA MET A 133 0.44 8.22 12.97
C MET A 133 1.22 7.39 13.99
N THR A 134 1.22 6.08 13.85
CA THR A 134 1.83 5.14 14.81
C THR A 134 2.53 3.98 14.09
N ASP A 135 3.11 3.05 14.84
CA ASP A 135 3.55 1.77 14.27
C ASP A 135 2.35 0.85 14.00
N TYR A 136 2.56 -0.12 13.10
CA TYR A 136 1.50 -1.03 12.67
C TYR A 136 0.91 -1.84 13.83
N MET A 137 1.74 -2.36 14.74
CA MET A 137 1.27 -3.20 15.85
C MET A 137 0.43 -2.40 16.84
N THR A 138 0.83 -1.17 17.17
CA THR A 138 0.04 -0.27 18.01
C THR A 138 -1.32 0.03 17.37
N ASN A 139 -1.35 0.27 16.04
CA ASN A 139 -2.63 0.48 15.34
C ASN A 139 -3.53 -0.76 15.37
N LEU A 140 -2.95 -1.95 15.26
CA LEU A 140 -3.70 -3.21 15.25
C LEU A 140 -4.29 -3.55 16.62
N VAL A 141 -3.49 -3.39 17.70
CA VAL A 141 -3.85 -3.86 19.04
C VAL A 141 -4.57 -2.78 19.87
N HIS A 142 -4.16 -1.51 19.71
CA HIS A 142 -4.64 -0.40 20.53
C HIS A 142 -5.01 0.86 19.71
N PRO A 143 -5.89 0.75 18.69
CA PRO A 143 -6.20 1.87 17.78
C PRO A 143 -6.77 3.10 18.50
N SER A 144 -7.66 2.88 19.45
CA SER A 144 -8.29 3.98 20.22
C SER A 144 -7.26 4.74 21.07
N PHE A 145 -6.27 4.04 21.61
CA PHE A 145 -5.21 4.67 22.40
C PHE A 145 -4.29 5.53 21.51
N ALA A 146 -3.99 5.09 20.30
CA ALA A 146 -3.23 5.87 19.32
C ALA A 146 -3.99 7.15 18.94
N ASN A 147 -5.31 7.09 18.77
CA ASN A 147 -6.15 8.23 18.42
C ASN A 147 -6.10 9.35 19.47
N LEU A 148 -6.07 9.02 20.77
CA LEU A 148 -6.02 10.01 21.86
C LEU A 148 -4.78 10.92 21.81
N GLN A 149 -3.76 10.58 21.03
CA GLN A 149 -2.54 11.36 20.86
C GLN A 149 -2.62 12.32 19.67
N ILE A 150 -3.68 12.24 18.87
CA ILE A 150 -3.82 13.02 17.65
C ILE A 150 -4.59 14.30 17.96
N GLU A 151 -3.99 15.40 17.57
CA GLU A 151 -4.58 16.74 17.55
C GLU A 151 -4.76 17.14 16.10
N THR A 152 -5.90 17.73 15.75
CA THR A 152 -6.19 18.22 14.41
C THR A 152 -6.39 19.73 14.40
N TYR A 153 -5.96 20.38 13.33
CA TYR A 153 -6.19 21.80 13.09
C TYR A 153 -6.28 22.10 11.58
N TYR A 154 -6.88 23.21 11.26
CA TYR A 154 -6.90 23.78 9.92
C TYR A 154 -5.93 24.95 9.88
N ASP A 155 -5.01 24.91 8.92
CA ASP A 155 -4.07 25.98 8.64
C ASP A 155 -4.68 26.88 7.56
N GLU A 156 -5.16 28.06 7.98
CA GLU A 156 -5.86 29.00 7.11
C GLU A 156 -4.93 29.59 6.04
N GLU A 157 -3.65 29.83 6.36
CA GLU A 157 -2.69 30.40 5.41
C GLU A 157 -2.34 29.40 4.30
N LEU A 158 -2.23 28.14 4.65
CA LEU A 158 -1.91 27.06 3.72
C LEU A 158 -3.16 26.40 3.12
N ASP A 159 -4.36 26.73 3.63
CA ASP A 159 -5.62 26.07 3.25
C ASP A 159 -5.49 24.54 3.37
N THR A 160 -5.08 24.04 4.53
CA THR A 160 -4.64 22.67 4.72
C THR A 160 -5.13 22.10 6.04
N LEU A 161 -5.72 20.89 6.02
CA LEU A 161 -6.00 20.14 7.24
C LEU A 161 -4.73 19.44 7.73
N VAL A 162 -4.47 19.52 9.01
CA VAL A 162 -3.29 18.91 9.63
C VAL A 162 -3.69 18.12 10.86
N ALA A 163 -3.18 16.89 10.94
CA ALA A 163 -3.14 16.11 12.16
C ALA A 163 -1.72 16.09 12.70
N SER A 164 -1.53 16.33 13.97
CA SER A 164 -0.25 16.27 14.67
C SER A 164 -0.31 15.27 15.82
N LYS A 165 0.77 14.49 15.98
CA LYS A 165 0.89 13.58 17.10
C LYS A 165 1.54 14.28 18.28
N ARG A 166 0.90 14.22 19.44
CA ARG A 166 1.47 14.73 20.70
C ARG A 166 2.62 13.82 21.12
N LYS A 167 3.76 14.42 21.47
CA LYS A 167 4.91 13.72 22.02
C LYS A 167 4.57 13.14 23.39
N ARG A 168 5.08 11.97 23.68
CA ARG A 168 5.02 11.33 24.99
C ARG A 168 6.28 11.63 25.83
N SER A 169 7.41 11.82 25.14
CA SER A 169 8.71 12.11 25.73
C SER A 169 9.48 13.08 24.83
N ASP A 170 10.57 13.64 25.34
CA ASP A 170 11.46 14.52 24.57
C ASP A 170 12.21 13.77 23.45
N GLU A 171 12.28 12.44 23.53
CA GLU A 171 12.91 11.57 22.52
C GLU A 171 11.98 11.29 21.33
N ASP A 172 10.66 11.51 21.48
CA ASP A 172 9.70 11.35 20.41
C ASP A 172 9.92 12.39 19.30
N THR A 173 9.93 11.93 18.06
CA THR A 173 9.99 12.81 16.90
C THR A 173 8.60 13.38 16.57
N ASP A 174 8.60 14.64 16.10
CA ASP A 174 7.37 15.22 15.57
C ASP A 174 6.89 14.41 14.37
N LEU A 175 5.59 14.23 14.28
CA LEU A 175 4.93 13.61 13.15
C LEU A 175 3.64 14.37 12.84
N TYR A 176 3.52 14.77 11.58
CA TYR A 176 2.37 15.46 11.04
C TYR A 176 1.84 14.69 9.84
N VAL A 177 0.52 14.62 9.72
CA VAL A 177 -0.19 14.20 8.51
C VAL A 177 -1.01 15.38 8.04
N PHE A 178 -0.95 15.69 6.76
CA PHE A 178 -1.64 16.83 6.19
C PHE A 178 -2.34 16.47 4.90
N ALA A 179 -3.45 17.16 4.63
CA ALA A 179 -4.26 16.96 3.44
C ALA A 179 -4.70 18.29 2.84
N LYS A 180 -4.75 18.38 1.50
CA LYS A 180 -5.24 19.55 0.78
C LYS A 180 -6.06 19.15 -0.44
N LEU A 181 -7.11 19.91 -0.70
CA LEU A 181 -7.98 19.81 -1.87
C LEU A 181 -7.85 21.10 -2.70
N ILE A 182 -7.54 20.99 -3.99
CA ILE A 182 -7.27 22.10 -4.93
C ILE A 182 -8.16 21.96 -6.17
N GLY A 183 -8.56 23.10 -6.77
CA GLY A 183 -9.38 23.12 -7.98
C GLY A 183 -10.87 22.90 -7.75
N VAL A 184 -11.30 22.95 -6.49
CA VAL A 184 -12.71 22.92 -6.09
C VAL A 184 -13.10 24.30 -5.60
N SER A 185 -14.10 24.90 -6.26
CA SER A 185 -14.28 26.36 -6.18
C SER A 185 -15.31 26.83 -5.17
N LEU A 186 -16.29 26.02 -4.78
CA LEU A 186 -17.44 26.53 -4.02
C LEU A 186 -17.68 25.72 -2.76
N ASP A 187 -18.01 26.43 -1.69
CA ASP A 187 -18.47 25.87 -0.41
C ASP A 187 -17.51 24.83 0.18
N LYS A 188 -16.19 25.10 0.05
CA LYS A 188 -15.17 24.21 0.61
C LYS A 188 -15.26 24.23 2.14
N ASP A 189 -15.53 23.06 2.68
CA ASP A 189 -15.70 22.83 4.10
C ASP A 189 -14.92 21.60 4.53
N PHE A 190 -14.82 21.32 5.81
CA PHE A 190 -14.06 20.20 6.33
C PHE A 190 -14.61 19.64 7.63
N GLU A 191 -14.25 18.39 7.95
CA GLU A 191 -14.55 17.72 9.21
C GLU A 191 -13.33 16.92 9.69
N THR A 192 -13.13 16.86 11.00
CA THR A 192 -12.01 16.16 11.63
C THR A 192 -12.41 15.09 12.65
N GLU A 193 -13.72 14.91 12.92
CA GLU A 193 -14.28 13.85 13.77
C GLU A 193 -15.15 12.90 12.93
N LYS A 194 -14.75 11.63 12.80
CA LYS A 194 -15.41 10.63 11.96
C LYS A 194 -16.91 10.48 12.26
N LYS A 195 -17.30 10.51 13.54
CA LYS A 195 -18.70 10.34 13.92
C LYS A 195 -19.60 11.39 13.28
N LYS A 196 -19.14 12.63 13.18
CA LYS A 196 -19.91 13.73 12.59
C LYS A 196 -20.14 13.61 11.08
N LEU A 197 -19.28 12.87 10.38
CA LEU A 197 -19.49 12.57 8.95
C LEU A 197 -20.73 11.70 8.70
N TYR A 198 -21.08 10.83 9.66
CA TYR A 198 -22.21 9.91 9.53
C TYR A 198 -23.52 10.49 10.09
N ASP A 199 -23.42 11.34 11.12
CA ASP A 199 -24.59 11.91 11.78
C ASP A 199 -25.27 12.99 10.90
N ASN A 200 -24.55 13.58 9.93
CA ASN A 200 -24.98 14.72 9.11
C ASN A 200 -24.90 14.46 7.60
N ALA A 201 -25.33 13.27 7.15
CA ALA A 201 -25.21 12.89 5.73
C ALA A 201 -25.96 13.82 4.76
N GLU A 202 -26.98 14.54 5.21
CA GLU A 202 -27.77 15.50 4.42
C GLU A 202 -27.50 16.98 4.77
N ASP A 203 -27.06 17.28 6.00
CA ASP A 203 -26.81 18.65 6.47
C ASP A 203 -25.32 18.90 6.72
N ALA A 204 -24.76 19.68 5.86
CA ALA A 204 -23.60 20.53 6.05
C ALA A 204 -22.52 20.06 7.05
N TYR A 205 -21.38 19.70 6.52
CA TYR A 205 -20.14 19.97 7.23
C TYR A 205 -20.24 21.43 7.76
N ASN A 206 -20.26 21.60 9.04
CA ASN A 206 -20.40 22.94 9.63
C ASN A 206 -19.05 23.59 9.93
N GLY A 207 -17.97 23.22 9.23
CA GLY A 207 -16.63 23.79 9.39
C GLY A 207 -16.08 23.72 10.83
N LYS A 208 -16.65 22.87 11.66
CA LYS A 208 -16.27 22.80 13.07
C LYS A 208 -15.12 21.81 13.25
N LEU A 209 -13.95 22.41 13.38
CA LEU A 209 -12.77 21.71 13.81
C LEU A 209 -12.99 21.04 15.17
N THR A 210 -12.82 19.74 15.25
CA THR A 210 -12.67 18.99 16.50
C THR A 210 -11.19 18.84 16.79
N ARG A 211 -10.64 19.71 17.64
CA ARG A 211 -9.20 19.75 17.91
C ARG A 211 -8.64 18.42 18.46
N TYR A 212 -9.40 17.72 19.28
CA TYR A 212 -9.04 16.43 19.87
C TYR A 212 -10.10 15.39 19.54
N PRO A 213 -10.13 14.89 18.31
CA PRO A 213 -11.13 13.91 17.89
C PRO A 213 -10.93 12.56 18.56
N LEU A 214 -12.01 11.85 18.88
CA LEU A 214 -11.95 10.47 19.34
C LEU A 214 -11.62 9.51 18.20
N TRP A 215 -12.15 9.82 17.01
CA TRP A 215 -11.85 9.11 15.77
C TRP A 215 -11.43 10.13 14.71
N PRO A 216 -10.12 10.42 14.64
CA PRO A 216 -9.62 11.45 13.75
C PRO A 216 -9.86 11.10 12.29
N VAL A 217 -10.31 12.08 11.53
CA VAL A 217 -10.44 12.06 10.08
C VAL A 217 -9.94 13.38 9.52
N LEU A 218 -9.37 13.37 8.33
CA LEU A 218 -9.17 14.57 7.53
C LEU A 218 -10.07 14.45 6.31
N SER A 219 -11.14 15.22 6.28
CA SER A 219 -12.15 15.18 5.24
C SER A 219 -12.45 16.58 4.76
N PHE A 220 -12.28 16.82 3.46
CA PHE A 220 -12.78 18.01 2.80
C PHE A 220 -14.08 17.69 2.09
N ARG A 221 -14.93 18.72 2.03
CA ARG A 221 -16.11 18.76 1.19
C ARG A 221 -16.03 19.97 0.29
N GLY A 222 -16.38 19.82 -0.96
CA GLY A 222 -16.44 20.92 -1.90
C GLY A 222 -17.31 20.58 -3.09
N LYS A 223 -17.61 21.57 -3.94
CA LYS A 223 -18.51 21.40 -5.07
C LYS A 223 -17.87 21.91 -6.36
N ILE A 224 -18.12 21.19 -7.43
CA ILE A 224 -17.86 21.62 -8.81
C ILE A 224 -19.18 21.70 -9.58
N ILE A 225 -19.21 22.58 -10.55
CA ILE A 225 -20.35 22.74 -11.44
C ILE A 225 -19.86 22.45 -12.85
N LEU A 226 -20.51 21.50 -13.52
CA LEU A 226 -20.17 21.05 -14.87
C LEU A 226 -21.29 21.47 -15.83
N ASP A 227 -20.97 22.29 -16.80
CA ASP A 227 -21.86 22.57 -17.94
C ASP A 227 -22.03 21.31 -18.80
N PRO A 228 -23.02 21.25 -19.71
CA PRO A 228 -23.20 20.13 -20.61
C PRO A 228 -21.91 19.76 -21.35
N TYR A 229 -21.52 18.47 -21.26
CA TYR A 229 -20.29 17.93 -21.90
C TYR A 229 -19.00 18.61 -21.46
N GLU A 230 -18.99 19.24 -20.29
CA GLU A 230 -17.80 19.84 -19.70
C GLU A 230 -16.99 18.83 -18.92
N ARG A 231 -15.66 19.04 -18.92
CA ARG A 231 -14.68 18.32 -18.10
C ARG A 231 -13.97 19.29 -17.17
N GLN A 232 -13.92 18.94 -15.88
CA GLN A 232 -13.13 19.69 -14.90
C GLN A 232 -12.16 18.75 -14.18
N GLU A 233 -11.03 19.32 -13.76
CA GLU A 233 -10.00 18.63 -12.99
C GLU A 233 -9.86 19.26 -11.62
N PHE A 234 -9.61 18.42 -10.64
CA PHE A 234 -9.23 18.84 -9.29
C PHE A 234 -8.14 17.91 -8.74
N TYR A 235 -7.47 18.38 -7.71
CA TYR A 235 -6.34 17.67 -7.12
C TYR A 235 -6.56 17.50 -5.63
N TYR A 236 -6.14 16.36 -5.12
CA TYR A 236 -6.13 16.07 -3.70
C TYR A 236 -4.81 15.41 -3.33
N PHE A 237 -4.24 15.79 -2.20
CA PHE A 237 -3.07 15.10 -1.72
C PHE A 237 -3.08 14.90 -0.20
N VAL A 238 -2.41 13.84 0.22
CA VAL A 238 -2.13 13.52 1.61
C VAL A 238 -0.64 13.33 1.79
N GLY A 239 -0.07 13.98 2.77
CA GLY A 239 1.35 13.92 3.06
C GLY A 239 1.65 13.66 4.53
N ALA A 240 2.92 13.34 4.78
CA ALA A 240 3.46 13.20 6.13
C ALA A 240 4.81 13.90 6.27
N SER A 241 5.05 14.50 7.44
CA SER A 241 6.27 15.25 7.71
C SER A 241 6.68 15.18 9.17
N ASP A 242 7.97 15.40 9.41
CA ASP A 242 8.55 15.58 10.72
C ASP A 242 8.71 17.08 11.14
N THR A 243 8.39 18.01 10.23
CA THR A 243 8.46 19.45 10.50
C THR A 243 7.37 20.23 9.78
N LYS A 244 6.88 21.32 10.40
CA LYS A 244 5.93 22.26 9.80
C LYS A 244 6.51 22.95 8.56
N TYR A 245 7.80 23.27 8.57
CA TYR A 245 8.48 23.86 7.42
C TYR A 245 8.35 23.00 6.14
N LYS A 246 8.53 21.69 6.26
CA LYS A 246 8.37 20.79 5.12
C LYS A 246 6.92 20.71 4.63
N ILE A 247 5.93 20.85 5.54
CA ILE A 247 4.53 20.96 5.17
C ILE A 247 4.32 22.20 4.32
N SER A 248 4.73 23.37 4.82
CA SER A 248 4.58 24.64 4.11
C SER A 248 5.26 24.58 2.73
N ASN A 249 6.50 24.07 2.67
CA ASN A 249 7.21 23.92 1.40
C ASN A 249 6.46 23.01 0.42
N ALA A 250 5.96 21.86 0.88
CA ALA A 250 5.20 20.93 0.03
C ALA A 250 3.91 21.58 -0.48
N VAL A 251 3.14 22.19 0.42
CA VAL A 251 1.83 22.78 0.09
C VAL A 251 1.97 23.94 -0.90
N VAL A 252 2.96 24.81 -0.72
CA VAL A 252 3.21 25.95 -1.63
C VAL A 252 3.69 25.47 -3.01
N SER A 253 4.56 24.46 -3.03
CA SER A 253 5.13 23.94 -4.28
C SER A 253 4.13 23.08 -5.07
N LEU A 254 3.20 22.40 -4.40
CA LEU A 254 2.22 21.52 -5.01
C LEU A 254 0.92 22.25 -5.38
N ASN A 255 1.03 23.35 -6.15
CA ASN A 255 -0.08 23.87 -6.93
C ASN A 255 -0.37 22.96 -8.13
N GLU A 256 -1.37 23.24 -8.94
CA GLU A 256 -1.77 22.43 -10.10
C GLU A 256 -0.57 22.08 -11.00
N LYS A 257 0.25 23.06 -11.35
CA LYS A 257 1.46 22.86 -12.17
C LYS A 257 2.49 21.99 -11.44
N GLY A 258 2.74 22.26 -10.17
CA GLY A 258 3.69 21.49 -9.36
C GLY A 258 3.27 20.03 -9.24
N ILE A 259 1.97 19.73 -9.13
CA ILE A 259 1.45 18.36 -9.12
C ILE A 259 1.69 17.68 -10.46
N GLU A 260 1.38 18.34 -11.58
CA GLU A 260 1.65 17.79 -12.92
C GLU A 260 3.15 17.50 -13.14
N ASP A 261 4.00 18.38 -12.66
CA ASP A 261 5.46 18.20 -12.74
C ASP A 261 5.91 16.99 -11.89
N GLN A 262 5.28 16.74 -10.73
CA GLN A 262 5.55 15.54 -9.93
C GLN A 262 5.09 14.24 -10.61
N PHE A 263 3.97 14.22 -11.31
CA PHE A 263 3.56 13.07 -12.12
C PHE A 263 4.59 12.74 -13.20
N LYS A 264 5.11 13.74 -13.92
CA LYS A 264 6.16 13.59 -14.94
C LYS A 264 7.46 13.07 -14.32
N LEU A 265 7.95 13.73 -13.26
CA LEU A 265 9.17 13.35 -12.57
C LEU A 265 9.09 11.89 -12.05
N THR A 266 7.96 11.50 -11.49
CA THR A 266 7.73 10.14 -11.00
C THR A 266 7.79 9.13 -12.14
N ALA A 267 7.22 9.45 -13.30
CA ALA A 267 7.29 8.59 -14.48
C ALA A 267 8.73 8.44 -14.99
N GLU A 268 9.49 9.52 -15.08
CA GLU A 268 10.88 9.51 -15.52
C GLU A 268 11.77 8.66 -14.59
N LEU A 269 11.70 8.89 -13.27
CA LEU A 269 12.49 8.15 -12.30
C LEU A 269 12.13 6.66 -12.26
N ASN A 270 10.85 6.30 -12.31
CA ASN A 270 10.46 4.89 -12.40
C ASN A 270 10.89 4.23 -13.71
N SER A 271 10.97 4.99 -14.81
CA SER A 271 11.55 4.53 -16.08
C SER A 271 13.05 4.16 -15.95
N VAL A 272 13.80 4.98 -15.20
CA VAL A 272 15.21 4.68 -14.90
C VAL A 272 15.34 3.43 -14.03
N ILE A 273 14.51 3.31 -13.00
CA ILE A 273 14.47 2.14 -12.12
C ILE A 273 14.11 0.87 -12.90
N ALA A 274 13.11 0.94 -13.78
CA ALA A 274 12.71 -0.18 -14.61
C ALA A 274 13.87 -0.67 -15.50
N ARG A 275 14.63 0.24 -16.09
CA ARG A 275 15.83 -0.09 -16.87
C ARG A 275 16.91 -0.74 -16.00
N TYR A 276 17.19 -0.17 -14.83
CA TYR A 276 18.18 -0.70 -13.88
C TYR A 276 17.83 -2.13 -13.46
N LEU A 277 16.57 -2.38 -13.11
CA LEU A 277 16.08 -3.71 -12.73
C LEU A 277 15.85 -4.65 -13.93
N ASN A 278 16.04 -4.17 -15.17
CA ASN A 278 15.67 -4.87 -16.39
C ASN A 278 14.22 -5.42 -16.31
N LEU A 279 13.30 -4.55 -15.93
CA LEU A 279 11.93 -4.88 -15.60
C LEU A 279 11.00 -4.42 -16.74
N VAL A 280 10.32 -5.38 -17.36
CA VAL A 280 9.23 -5.10 -18.31
C VAL A 280 7.89 -4.99 -17.56
N PRO A 281 6.88 -4.26 -18.09
CA PRO A 281 5.60 -4.05 -17.40
C PRO A 281 4.93 -5.34 -16.91
N THR A 282 4.88 -6.36 -17.75
CA THR A 282 4.30 -7.68 -17.40
C THR A 282 5.01 -8.34 -16.21
N LYS A 283 6.32 -8.16 -16.10
CA LYS A 283 7.09 -8.70 -14.98
C LYS A 283 6.85 -7.93 -13.70
N ALA A 284 6.67 -6.62 -13.78
CA ALA A 284 6.28 -5.79 -12.64
C ALA A 284 4.92 -6.21 -12.08
N GLU A 285 3.96 -6.51 -12.96
CA GLU A 285 2.64 -7.02 -12.58
C GLU A 285 2.73 -8.37 -11.87
N ILE A 286 3.54 -9.30 -12.38
CA ILE A 286 3.79 -10.59 -11.72
C ILE A 286 4.38 -10.38 -10.32
N TYR A 287 5.38 -9.51 -10.18
CA TYR A 287 5.98 -9.19 -8.88
C TYR A 287 4.97 -8.57 -7.92
N ASN A 288 4.11 -7.67 -8.40
CA ASN A 288 3.01 -7.12 -7.61
C ASN A 288 2.03 -8.19 -7.15
N ASN A 289 1.71 -9.16 -8.01
CA ASN A 289 0.83 -10.28 -7.66
C ASN A 289 1.47 -11.20 -6.61
N ILE A 290 2.77 -11.48 -6.70
CA ILE A 290 3.50 -12.23 -5.66
C ILE A 290 3.43 -11.45 -4.33
N LEU A 291 3.70 -10.15 -4.34
CA LEU A 291 3.62 -9.32 -3.15
C LEU A 291 2.21 -9.25 -2.57
N LYS A 292 1.18 -9.20 -3.42
CA LYS A 292 -0.22 -9.28 -3.01
C LYS A 292 -0.48 -10.55 -2.19
N GLU A 293 -0.08 -11.71 -2.69
CA GLU A 293 -0.26 -12.98 -1.97
C GLU A 293 0.49 -12.97 -0.64
N VAL A 294 1.73 -12.50 -0.65
CA VAL A 294 2.58 -12.45 0.55
C VAL A 294 2.01 -11.50 1.61
N MET A 295 1.45 -10.37 1.21
CA MET A 295 0.98 -9.34 2.14
C MET A 295 -0.46 -9.57 2.61
N PHE A 296 -1.35 -10.04 1.74
CA PHE A 296 -2.80 -10.02 1.99
C PHE A 296 -3.43 -11.41 2.08
N ASN A 297 -2.93 -12.42 1.36
CA ASN A 297 -3.44 -13.78 1.50
C ASN A 297 -2.82 -14.43 2.74
N ARG A 298 -3.53 -14.37 3.84
CA ARG A 298 -3.38 -15.43 4.84
C ARG A 298 -4.05 -16.65 4.26
N LYS A 299 -3.28 -17.61 3.74
CA LYS A 299 -3.81 -18.96 3.58
C LYS A 299 -4.44 -19.32 4.90
N ASP A 300 -5.72 -19.69 4.87
CA ASP A 300 -6.38 -20.17 6.06
C ASP A 300 -5.53 -21.31 6.59
N LEU A 301 -4.94 -21.10 7.76
CA LEU A 301 -4.13 -22.08 8.48
C LEU A 301 -4.97 -23.28 8.98
N LYS A 302 -6.18 -23.44 8.43
CA LYS A 302 -7.18 -24.46 8.78
C LYS A 302 -6.86 -25.88 8.31
N GLY A 303 -5.65 -26.14 7.82
CA GLY A 303 -5.39 -27.42 7.17
C GLY A 303 -4.75 -28.53 8.00
N ASN A 304 -4.11 -28.25 9.13
CA ASN A 304 -3.37 -29.32 9.81
C ASN A 304 -3.40 -29.17 11.35
N ASP A 305 -4.31 -29.89 12.00
CA ASP A 305 -4.36 -30.01 13.47
C ASP A 305 -3.03 -30.53 14.06
N SER A 306 -2.17 -31.15 13.26
CA SER A 306 -0.84 -31.59 13.67
C SER A 306 0.10 -30.46 14.03
N PHE A 307 -0.07 -29.26 13.46
CA PHE A 307 0.78 -28.10 13.78
C PHE A 307 0.52 -27.54 15.20
N TRP A 308 -0.69 -27.63 15.68
CA TRP A 308 -1.06 -27.13 17.01
C TRP A 308 -0.59 -28.02 18.14
N ASN A 309 -0.23 -29.28 17.85
CA ASN A 309 0.26 -30.24 18.81
C ASN A 309 1.78 -30.17 19.03
N GLU A 310 2.53 -29.51 18.17
CA GLU A 310 3.96 -29.28 18.34
C GLU A 310 4.18 -27.90 18.96
N GLN A 311 5.03 -27.83 19.99
CA GLN A 311 5.44 -26.55 20.59
C GLN A 311 6.42 -25.84 19.63
N LEU A 312 5.91 -25.32 18.52
CA LEU A 312 6.71 -24.56 17.55
C LEU A 312 6.86 -23.13 18.05
N SER A 313 8.10 -22.73 18.28
CA SER A 313 8.44 -21.36 18.68
C SER A 313 9.25 -20.68 17.59
N GLN A 314 8.93 -19.41 17.30
CA GLN A 314 9.68 -18.56 16.40
C GLN A 314 11.20 -18.53 16.71
N SER A 315 11.57 -18.72 17.99
CA SER A 315 12.97 -18.78 18.43
C SER A 315 13.78 -19.90 17.77
N LEU A 316 13.14 -20.95 17.22
CA LEU A 316 13.81 -21.99 16.47
C LEU A 316 14.53 -21.46 15.22
N LEU A 317 14.09 -20.30 14.68
CA LEU A 317 14.68 -19.68 13.50
C LEU A 317 15.82 -18.70 13.85
N TRP A 318 15.93 -18.28 15.08
CA TRP A 318 16.90 -17.25 15.49
C TRP A 318 18.36 -17.67 15.29
N LYS A 319 18.67 -18.96 15.43
CA LYS A 319 20.01 -19.49 15.15
C LYS A 319 20.44 -19.31 13.69
N TYR A 320 19.49 -19.11 12.79
CA TYR A 320 19.72 -18.81 11.37
C TYR A 320 19.65 -17.30 11.10
N SER A 321 19.58 -16.47 12.13
CA SER A 321 19.40 -15.02 12.06
C SER A 321 18.06 -14.58 11.42
N ILE A 322 17.07 -15.47 11.37
CA ILE A 322 15.72 -15.18 10.88
C ILE A 322 14.87 -14.81 12.07
N SER A 323 14.34 -13.54 12.10
CA SER A 323 13.50 -13.08 13.21
C SER A 323 12.12 -13.76 13.19
N GLY A 324 11.58 -14.02 12.02
CA GLY A 324 10.21 -14.51 11.81
C GLY A 324 9.12 -13.44 11.94
N ASP A 325 9.49 -12.18 12.15
CA ASP A 325 8.54 -11.06 12.26
C ASP A 325 8.08 -10.55 10.89
N LEU A 326 8.91 -10.75 9.87
CA LEU A 326 8.61 -10.37 8.50
C LEU A 326 7.91 -11.51 7.75
N PRO A 327 7.10 -11.20 6.73
CA PRO A 327 6.59 -12.22 5.82
C PRO A 327 7.74 -13.00 5.17
N ILE A 328 7.62 -14.32 5.09
CA ILE A 328 8.66 -15.19 4.55
C ILE A 328 8.19 -15.78 3.23
N ILE A 329 9.08 -15.74 2.21
CA ILE A 329 8.98 -16.52 0.99
C ILE A 329 10.03 -17.63 1.06
N VAL A 330 9.64 -18.86 0.84
CA VAL A 330 10.57 -20.01 0.77
C VAL A 330 10.86 -20.34 -0.70
N VAL A 331 12.15 -20.41 -1.04
CA VAL A 331 12.64 -20.84 -2.36
C VAL A 331 13.39 -22.15 -2.17
N TYR A 332 13.01 -23.18 -2.92
CA TYR A 332 13.62 -24.51 -2.81
C TYR A 332 14.46 -24.82 -4.03
N ILE A 333 15.71 -25.24 -3.80
CA ILE A 333 16.68 -25.60 -4.86
C ILE A 333 17.24 -27.00 -4.58
N ASP A 334 16.90 -27.96 -5.42
CA ASP A 334 17.34 -29.38 -5.29
C ASP A 334 18.51 -29.78 -6.21
N SER A 335 18.82 -28.95 -7.18
CA SER A 335 19.82 -29.28 -8.17
C SER A 335 20.46 -28.03 -8.80
N ILE A 336 21.64 -28.23 -9.41
CA ILE A 336 22.32 -27.17 -10.15
C ILE A 336 21.51 -26.69 -11.37
N LYS A 337 20.62 -27.56 -11.90
CA LYS A 337 19.79 -27.22 -13.06
C LYS A 337 18.78 -26.11 -12.73
N ASN A 338 18.19 -26.15 -11.56
CA ASN A 338 17.24 -25.12 -11.11
C ASN A 338 17.88 -24.03 -10.23
N ALA A 339 19.19 -24.12 -9.93
CA ALA A 339 19.90 -23.08 -9.17
C ALA A 339 19.88 -21.69 -9.85
N GLY A 340 19.61 -21.63 -11.15
CA GLY A 340 19.45 -20.39 -11.90
C GLY A 340 18.31 -19.47 -11.39
N ILE A 341 17.34 -20.03 -10.67
CA ILE A 341 16.23 -19.31 -10.02
C ILE A 341 16.74 -18.20 -9.09
N ILE A 342 17.95 -18.35 -8.50
CA ILE A 342 18.54 -17.36 -7.62
C ILE A 342 18.68 -15.98 -8.30
N THR A 343 18.88 -15.94 -9.61
CA THR A 343 18.97 -14.69 -10.36
C THR A 343 17.64 -13.93 -10.35
N GLU A 344 16.53 -14.65 -10.46
CA GLU A 344 15.20 -14.05 -10.37
C GLU A 344 14.86 -13.66 -8.93
N VAL A 345 15.26 -14.45 -7.95
CA VAL A 345 15.14 -14.13 -6.51
C VAL A 345 15.86 -12.81 -6.19
N ILE A 346 17.07 -12.61 -6.68
CA ILE A 346 17.84 -11.37 -6.50
C ILE A 346 17.08 -10.18 -7.12
N LYS A 347 16.63 -10.30 -8.37
CA LYS A 347 15.87 -9.24 -9.05
C LYS A 347 14.56 -8.92 -8.33
N PHE A 348 13.86 -9.95 -7.87
CA PHE A 348 12.63 -9.77 -7.10
C PHE A 348 12.92 -9.05 -5.78
N MET A 349 13.98 -9.43 -5.05
CA MET A 349 14.37 -8.74 -3.81
C MET A 349 14.77 -7.28 -4.06
N ASP A 350 15.50 -6.98 -5.15
CA ASP A 350 15.79 -5.61 -5.56
C ASP A 350 14.50 -4.81 -5.82
N TYR A 351 13.53 -5.42 -6.49
CA TYR A 351 12.22 -4.81 -6.70
C TYR A 351 11.51 -4.52 -5.38
N VAL A 352 11.46 -5.49 -4.47
CA VAL A 352 10.84 -5.40 -3.14
C VAL A 352 11.47 -4.26 -2.33
N LYS A 353 12.81 -4.25 -2.25
CA LYS A 353 13.56 -3.19 -1.54
C LYS A 353 13.32 -1.82 -2.18
N ASN A 354 13.31 -1.76 -3.51
CA ASN A 354 12.97 -0.54 -4.22
C ASN A 354 11.56 -0.02 -3.87
N ARG A 355 10.59 -0.92 -3.61
CA ARG A 355 9.22 -0.57 -3.17
C ARG A 355 9.10 -0.31 -1.67
N LYS A 356 10.20 -0.40 -0.92
CA LYS A 356 10.25 -0.22 0.55
C LYS A 356 9.35 -1.20 1.30
N ILE A 357 9.33 -2.44 0.83
CA ILE A 357 8.61 -3.52 1.47
C ILE A 357 9.60 -4.35 2.26
N ASP A 358 9.24 -4.68 3.49
CA ASP A 358 10.04 -5.53 4.37
C ASP A 358 9.54 -6.97 4.26
N LEU A 359 10.36 -7.88 3.74
CA LEU A 359 10.12 -9.32 3.70
C LEU A 359 11.42 -10.10 3.72
N ASP A 360 11.36 -11.36 4.15
CA ASP A 360 12.48 -12.28 4.13
C ASP A 360 12.30 -13.34 3.04
N ILE A 361 13.40 -13.70 2.38
CA ILE A 361 13.44 -14.84 1.46
C ILE A 361 14.36 -15.89 2.05
N VAL A 362 13.86 -17.11 2.22
CA VAL A 362 14.64 -18.23 2.73
C VAL A 362 14.86 -19.24 1.60
N VAL A 363 16.10 -19.32 1.14
CA VAL A 363 16.54 -20.28 0.10
C VAL A 363 16.95 -21.57 0.78
N ILE A 364 16.19 -22.64 0.59
CA ILE A 364 16.48 -23.98 1.09
C ILE A 364 17.16 -24.76 -0.02
N ILE A 365 18.39 -25.23 0.25
CA ILE A 365 19.17 -26.04 -0.67
C ILE A 365 19.09 -27.49 -0.22
N ASP A 366 18.58 -28.36 -1.08
CA ASP A 366 18.56 -29.84 -0.87
C ASP A 366 19.80 -30.45 -1.50
N GLU A 367 20.92 -30.37 -0.81
CA GLU A 367 22.19 -30.93 -1.23
C GLU A 367 22.75 -31.84 -0.14
N LYS A 368 23.12 -33.08 -0.51
CA LYS A 368 23.63 -34.06 0.45
C LYS A 368 24.91 -33.63 1.17
N ILE A 369 25.70 -32.77 0.53
CA ILE A 369 26.95 -32.22 1.07
C ILE A 369 26.58 -31.05 1.99
N LYS A 370 26.90 -31.16 3.27
CA LYS A 370 26.45 -30.18 4.30
C LYS A 370 27.02 -28.77 4.11
N GLU A 371 28.24 -28.63 3.59
CA GLU A 371 28.92 -27.34 3.40
C GLU A 371 29.70 -27.37 2.06
N ASN A 372 29.61 -26.25 1.31
CA ASN A 372 30.38 -26.02 0.07
C ASN A 372 30.08 -26.96 -1.10
N GLY A 373 28.88 -27.52 -1.17
CA GLY A 373 28.44 -28.23 -2.36
C GLY A 373 28.31 -27.32 -3.58
N PRO A 374 28.23 -27.85 -4.81
CA PRO A 374 28.20 -27.07 -6.04
C PRO A 374 26.98 -26.14 -6.12
N VAL A 375 25.81 -26.53 -5.62
CA VAL A 375 24.60 -25.70 -5.59
C VAL A 375 24.78 -24.59 -4.60
N TYR A 376 25.20 -24.91 -3.37
CA TYR A 376 25.45 -23.91 -2.34
C TYR A 376 26.47 -22.85 -2.80
N THR A 377 27.58 -23.30 -3.35
CA THR A 377 28.65 -22.42 -3.87
C THR A 377 28.15 -21.50 -4.97
N TYR A 378 27.39 -22.04 -5.92
CA TYR A 378 26.80 -21.25 -7.00
C TYR A 378 25.84 -20.17 -6.47
N VAL A 379 24.91 -20.55 -5.58
CA VAL A 379 23.93 -19.63 -4.98
C VAL A 379 24.65 -18.54 -4.17
N ARG A 380 25.62 -18.93 -3.33
CA ARG A 380 26.38 -18.00 -2.49
C ARG A 380 27.14 -16.98 -3.32
N GLN A 381 27.86 -17.41 -4.36
CA GLN A 381 28.59 -16.51 -5.24
C GLN A 381 27.70 -15.50 -5.97
N ARG A 382 26.45 -15.86 -6.28
CA ARG A 382 25.48 -14.94 -6.89
C ARG A 382 25.00 -13.91 -5.89
N LEU A 383 24.70 -14.34 -4.67
CA LEU A 383 24.25 -13.43 -3.60
C LEU A 383 25.36 -12.48 -3.13
N ASP A 384 26.61 -12.96 -3.03
CA ASP A 384 27.75 -12.12 -2.63
C ASP A 384 28.08 -11.01 -3.65
N ARG A 385 27.66 -11.20 -4.91
CA ARG A 385 27.80 -10.20 -5.99
C ARG A 385 26.61 -9.26 -6.08
N ALA A 386 25.51 -9.59 -5.42
CA ALA A 386 24.31 -8.74 -5.44
C ALA A 386 24.55 -7.51 -4.57
N VAL A 387 24.41 -6.32 -5.17
CA VAL A 387 24.43 -5.05 -4.45
C VAL A 387 22.98 -4.65 -4.27
N TYR A 388 22.50 -4.71 -3.03
CA TYR A 388 21.15 -4.27 -2.70
C TYR A 388 21.16 -2.80 -2.28
N MET A 389 20.16 -2.04 -2.72
CA MET A 389 19.86 -0.76 -2.09
C MET A 389 19.32 -1.03 -0.68
N ASP A 390 20.09 -0.70 0.33
CA ASP A 390 19.85 -1.08 1.72
C ASP A 390 18.88 -0.11 2.41
N TYR A 391 17.59 -0.17 2.02
CA TYR A 391 16.55 0.69 2.58
C TYR A 391 15.43 -0.05 3.35
N THR A 392 15.51 -1.39 3.43
CA THR A 392 14.48 -2.22 4.07
C THR A 392 15.11 -3.25 4.99
N LYS A 393 14.31 -3.78 5.93
CA LYS A 393 14.78 -4.74 6.93
C LYS A 393 14.96 -6.15 6.40
N GLY A 394 14.34 -6.54 5.28
CA GLY A 394 14.35 -7.92 4.80
C GLY A 394 15.67 -8.38 4.17
N ASN A 395 15.94 -9.67 4.25
CA ASN A 395 17.15 -10.32 3.74
C ASN A 395 16.87 -11.62 2.97
N ILE A 396 17.92 -12.12 2.28
CA ILE A 396 17.94 -13.47 1.69
C ILE A 396 18.83 -14.36 2.56
N TYR A 397 18.25 -15.42 3.09
CA TYR A 397 18.92 -16.42 3.92
C TYR A 397 19.14 -17.69 3.11
N ILE A 398 20.26 -18.38 3.31
CA ILE A 398 20.56 -19.67 2.70
C ILE A 398 20.62 -20.72 3.80
N LEU A 399 19.81 -21.76 3.66
CA LEU A 399 19.78 -22.89 4.57
C LEU A 399 19.98 -24.19 3.80
N ASN A 400 20.71 -25.13 4.38
CA ASN A 400 20.80 -26.50 3.85
C ASN A 400 19.68 -27.34 4.49
N LEU A 401 18.89 -28.04 3.66
CA LEU A 401 17.79 -28.87 4.12
C LEU A 401 18.25 -29.91 5.16
N ASN A 402 19.45 -30.48 5.00
CA ASN A 402 20.00 -31.48 5.91
C ASN A 402 20.45 -30.90 7.26
N SER A 403 20.62 -29.60 7.38
CA SER A 403 20.94 -28.92 8.65
C SER A 403 19.68 -28.55 9.45
N LEU A 404 18.52 -28.56 8.83
CA LEU A 404 17.26 -28.26 9.48
C LEU A 404 16.71 -29.48 10.22
N THR A 405 16.25 -29.29 11.44
CA THR A 405 15.42 -30.30 12.13
C THR A 405 14.03 -30.35 11.51
N LYS A 406 13.29 -31.41 11.76
CA LYS A 406 11.91 -31.54 11.30
C LYS A 406 11.03 -30.37 11.81
N GLN A 407 11.21 -30.00 13.09
CA GLN A 407 10.46 -28.89 13.70
C GLN A 407 10.74 -27.53 13.04
N GLU A 408 12.00 -27.24 12.74
CA GLU A 408 12.41 -26.01 12.05
C GLU A 408 11.88 -25.94 10.61
N PHE A 409 11.95 -27.05 9.89
CA PHE A 409 11.39 -27.13 8.57
C PHE A 409 9.86 -26.97 8.58
N THR A 410 9.18 -27.63 9.53
CA THR A 410 7.74 -27.49 9.74
C THR A 410 7.37 -26.04 10.05
N LEU A 411 8.13 -25.37 10.94
CA LEU A 411 7.91 -23.95 11.28
C LEU A 411 8.09 -23.03 10.07
N LEU A 412 9.16 -23.22 9.27
CA LEU A 412 9.39 -22.45 8.06
C LEU A 412 8.26 -22.63 7.05
N SER A 413 7.79 -23.88 6.90
CA SER A 413 6.66 -24.20 6.02
C SER A 413 5.38 -23.49 6.46
N PHE A 414 5.14 -23.45 7.78
CA PHE A 414 4.00 -22.77 8.36
C PHE A 414 4.05 -21.23 8.23
N LEU A 415 5.23 -20.63 8.44
CA LEU A 415 5.43 -19.20 8.32
C LEU A 415 5.53 -18.71 6.87
N SER A 416 5.81 -19.63 5.94
CA SER A 416 5.94 -19.31 4.52
C SER A 416 4.61 -18.81 3.95
N ARG A 417 4.65 -17.62 3.35
CA ARG A 417 3.52 -17.04 2.64
C ARG A 417 3.44 -17.52 1.19
N ARG A 418 4.57 -17.90 0.62
CA ARG A 418 4.68 -18.44 -0.73
C ARG A 418 5.87 -19.38 -0.80
N TYR A 419 5.68 -20.46 -1.56
CA TYR A 419 6.71 -21.45 -1.88
C TYR A 419 7.05 -21.36 -3.37
N ILE A 420 8.34 -21.32 -3.69
CA ILE A 420 8.86 -21.16 -5.04
C ILE A 420 9.88 -22.29 -5.29
N LYS A 421 9.67 -23.06 -6.34
CA LYS A 421 10.55 -24.19 -6.71
C LYS A 421 11.15 -24.04 -8.11
N ASP A 422 10.47 -23.35 -9.00
CA ASP A 422 10.87 -23.17 -10.38
C ASP A 422 10.83 -21.71 -10.80
N VAL A 423 11.57 -21.33 -11.84
CA VAL A 423 11.52 -20.00 -12.44
C VAL A 423 10.12 -19.67 -12.94
N SER A 424 9.36 -20.67 -13.39
CA SER A 424 7.96 -20.50 -13.79
C SER A 424 7.06 -19.98 -12.68
N ASP A 425 7.40 -20.23 -11.40
CA ASP A 425 6.64 -19.72 -10.25
C ASP A 425 6.75 -18.19 -10.10
N PHE A 426 7.76 -17.58 -10.76
CA PHE A 426 7.86 -16.14 -10.96
C PHE A 426 7.14 -15.63 -12.22
N LEU A 427 6.61 -16.52 -13.05
CA LEU A 427 5.98 -16.18 -14.33
C LEU A 427 4.46 -16.34 -14.32
N TYR A 428 3.93 -17.14 -13.39
CA TYR A 428 2.51 -17.45 -13.33
C TYR A 428 1.96 -17.25 -11.92
N VAL A 429 0.83 -16.55 -11.81
CA VAL A 429 0.14 -16.28 -10.53
C VAL A 429 -0.78 -17.42 -10.13
N GLU A 430 -1.23 -18.23 -11.09
CA GLU A 430 -2.15 -19.33 -10.88
C GLU A 430 -1.49 -20.67 -11.23
N LYS A 431 -0.92 -21.34 -10.26
CA LYS A 431 -0.83 -22.80 -10.24
C LYS A 431 -1.47 -23.30 -8.94
N GLU A 432 -2.33 -24.29 -9.11
CA GLU A 432 -2.75 -25.15 -7.99
C GLU A 432 -1.52 -25.60 -7.21
N GLU A 433 -1.65 -25.59 -5.93
CA GLU A 433 -0.63 -25.81 -4.93
C GLU A 433 0.18 -27.10 -5.15
N ASP A 434 1.41 -26.96 -5.63
CA ASP A 434 2.46 -27.93 -5.23
C ASP A 434 2.70 -27.69 -3.74
N SER A 435 2.02 -28.47 -2.93
CA SER A 435 1.96 -28.24 -1.50
C SER A 435 3.33 -28.56 -0.89
N ILE A 436 3.76 -27.69 0.03
CA ILE A 436 4.85 -27.96 0.99
C ILE A 436 4.67 -29.34 1.65
N ASP A 437 3.47 -29.89 1.68
CA ASP A 437 3.13 -31.24 2.12
C ASP A 437 3.87 -32.36 1.37
N GLU A 438 4.25 -32.19 0.10
CA GLU A 438 5.10 -33.15 -0.59
C GLU A 438 6.54 -33.18 -0.05
N LEU A 439 7.05 -32.04 0.40
CA LEU A 439 8.38 -31.96 1.02
C LEU A 439 8.38 -32.50 2.45
N LEU A 440 7.28 -32.32 3.18
CA LEU A 440 7.11 -32.89 4.52
C LEU A 440 7.11 -34.43 4.48
N LYS A 441 6.66 -35.05 3.38
CA LYS A 441 6.69 -36.51 3.19
C LYS A 441 8.08 -37.03 2.90
N LYS A 442 9.04 -36.20 2.44
CA LYS A 442 10.43 -36.61 2.14
C LYS A 442 11.37 -36.48 3.35
N LYS A 443 10.92 -35.88 4.45
CA LYS A 443 11.59 -35.77 5.75
C LYS A 443 10.89 -36.64 6.83
#